data_cf1b2ac3e58ae27868069f4497509d36
#
_entry.id   cf1b2ac3e58ae27868069f4497509d36
#
_cell.length_a   1.000
_cell.length_b   1.000
_cell.length_c   1.000
_cell.angle_alpha   90.00
_cell.angle_beta   90.00
_cell.angle_gamma   90.00
#
_symmetry.space_group_name_H-M   'P 1'
#
loop_
_entity.id
_entity.type
_entity.pdbx_description
1 polymer ?
#
loop_
_entity_poly.entity_id
_entity_poly.type
_entity_poly.pdbx_seq_one_letter_code
_entity_poly.pdbx_strand_id
1 'polypeptide(L)'
;MTKLSVNINKVATLRNARGGNNPDVVKVALDCEAFGAEGITVHPRPDERHIRRSDVYELRPLLTTEFNIEGYPSPEFVDLVLKVKPHQVTLVPDAPDQIASNAGWDTKANLSFLTELMDTFGQAGIRTSIFVGTDKEMIEYAAKAGADRVELYTEPYATMYPQNPEVAIAPFIEAAKVTRSLGMGLNAGHDLSLVNLKYMHTHIPWLDEVSIGHALISDALYMGLKQTIEEYKNCLRS
;
A
#
# COMPACT_ATOMS: atom_id res chain seq x y z
N MET A 1 6.70 15.92 -0.54
CA MET A 1 5.41 15.89 0.21
C MET A 1 4.87 14.47 0.13
N THR A 2 4.51 13.87 1.25
CA THR A 2 3.98 12.51 1.31
C THR A 2 2.63 12.42 0.60
N LYS A 3 2.45 11.45 -0.28
CA LYS A 3 1.20 11.23 -1.03
C LYS A 3 0.24 10.35 -0.25
N LEU A 4 -1.05 10.63 -0.36
CA LEU A 4 -2.12 9.75 0.12
C LEU A 4 -2.64 8.88 -1.02
N SER A 5 -2.40 7.57 -0.93
CA SER A 5 -3.04 6.55 -1.76
C SER A 5 -4.22 5.94 -1.00
N VAL A 6 -5.40 5.94 -1.61
CA VAL A 6 -6.59 5.33 -1.00
C VAL A 6 -6.70 3.88 -1.45
N ASN A 7 -6.60 2.96 -0.49
CA ASN A 7 -6.84 1.54 -0.75
C ASN A 7 -8.35 1.25 -0.70
N ILE A 8 -8.92 0.94 -1.86
CA ILE A 8 -10.38 0.78 -2.04
C ILE A 8 -10.88 -0.66 -1.87
N ASN A 9 -10.06 -1.58 -1.36
CA ASN A 9 -10.45 -2.99 -1.16
C ASN A 9 -11.73 -3.13 -0.34
N LYS A 10 -11.93 -2.31 0.71
CA LYS A 10 -13.11 -2.38 1.57
C LYS A 10 -14.38 -1.93 0.88
N VAL A 11 -14.29 -1.01 -0.08
CA VAL A 11 -15.40 -0.65 -0.96
C VAL A 11 -15.84 -1.86 -1.78
N ALA A 12 -14.87 -2.58 -2.36
CA ALA A 12 -15.14 -3.79 -3.12
C ALA A 12 -15.68 -4.93 -2.22
N THR A 13 -15.22 -5.05 -0.97
CA THR A 13 -15.79 -5.98 0.00
C THR A 13 -17.28 -5.69 0.24
N LEU A 14 -17.64 -4.42 0.42
CA LEU A 14 -19.04 -4.01 0.60
C LEU A 14 -19.89 -4.34 -0.64
N ARG A 15 -19.39 -4.04 -1.84
CA ARG A 15 -20.03 -4.43 -3.10
C ARG A 15 -20.29 -5.94 -3.17
N ASN A 16 -19.27 -6.73 -2.87
CA ASN A 16 -19.34 -8.19 -3.00
C ASN A 16 -20.25 -8.85 -1.95
N ALA A 17 -20.44 -8.22 -0.79
CA ALA A 17 -21.31 -8.75 0.28
C ALA A 17 -22.78 -8.94 -0.18
N ARG A 18 -23.22 -8.21 -1.21
CA ARG A 18 -24.58 -8.30 -1.73
C ARG A 18 -24.65 -8.72 -3.21
N GLY A 19 -23.54 -8.73 -3.90
CA GLY A 19 -23.49 -8.88 -5.37
C GLY A 19 -23.85 -7.59 -6.11
N GLY A 20 -23.82 -7.63 -7.43
CA GLY A 20 -24.04 -6.44 -8.26
C GLY A 20 -22.86 -5.47 -8.28
N ASN A 21 -23.13 -4.18 -8.47
CA ASN A 21 -22.11 -3.12 -8.58
C ASN A 21 -22.45 -1.90 -7.69
N ASN A 22 -22.92 -2.14 -6.47
CA ASN A 22 -23.17 -1.08 -5.49
C ASN A 22 -22.51 -1.43 -4.13
N PRO A 23 -21.56 -0.59 -3.65
CA PRO A 23 -20.99 0.61 -4.30
C PRO A 23 -20.20 0.29 -5.58
N ASP A 24 -20.22 1.21 -6.55
CA ASP A 24 -19.41 1.13 -7.76
C ASP A 24 -17.96 1.46 -7.44
N VAL A 25 -17.09 0.47 -7.57
CA VAL A 25 -15.66 0.57 -7.19
C VAL A 25 -14.92 1.58 -8.06
N VAL A 26 -15.22 1.60 -9.37
CA VAL A 26 -14.60 2.54 -10.31
C VAL A 26 -15.03 3.97 -9.98
N LYS A 27 -16.32 4.19 -9.78
CA LYS A 27 -16.83 5.50 -9.38
C LYS A 27 -16.20 5.99 -8.09
N VAL A 28 -16.10 5.14 -7.08
CA VAL A 28 -15.47 5.52 -5.78
C VAL A 28 -14.00 5.87 -5.97
N ALA A 29 -13.25 5.16 -6.82
CA ALA A 29 -11.87 5.50 -7.11
C ALA A 29 -11.73 6.90 -7.74
N LEU A 30 -12.57 7.22 -8.72
CA LEU A 30 -12.60 8.54 -9.37
C LEU A 30 -13.05 9.64 -8.39
N ASP A 31 -14.00 9.36 -7.53
CA ASP A 31 -14.41 10.29 -6.46
C ASP A 31 -13.24 10.53 -5.48
N CYS A 32 -12.45 9.50 -5.13
CA CYS A 32 -11.25 9.67 -4.31
C CYS A 32 -10.23 10.63 -4.94
N GLU A 33 -9.95 10.49 -6.24
CA GLU A 33 -9.09 11.42 -6.97
C GLU A 33 -9.67 12.84 -6.96
N ALA A 34 -10.96 12.99 -7.25
CA ALA A 34 -11.66 14.28 -7.25
C ALA A 34 -11.63 14.96 -5.87
N PHE A 35 -11.60 14.19 -4.78
CA PHE A 35 -11.50 14.69 -3.41
C PHE A 35 -10.05 14.91 -2.96
N GLY A 36 -9.07 14.64 -3.84
CA GLY A 36 -7.69 14.99 -3.64
C GLY A 36 -6.76 13.85 -3.22
N ALA A 37 -7.19 12.58 -3.32
CA ALA A 37 -6.27 11.46 -3.24
C ALA A 37 -5.22 11.54 -4.36
N GLU A 38 -3.99 11.14 -4.06
CA GLU A 38 -2.85 11.23 -4.98
C GLU A 38 -2.44 9.86 -5.50
N GLY A 39 -3.17 8.83 -5.08
CA GLY A 39 -3.04 7.47 -5.58
C GLY A 39 -4.26 6.62 -5.21
N ILE A 40 -4.42 5.53 -5.95
CA ILE A 40 -5.40 4.48 -5.69
C ILE A 40 -4.64 3.16 -5.58
N THR A 41 -4.91 2.42 -4.52
CA THR A 41 -4.32 1.10 -4.28
C THR A 41 -5.41 0.03 -4.30
N VAL A 42 -5.10 -1.08 -4.96
CA VAL A 42 -5.96 -2.27 -5.02
C VAL A 42 -5.16 -3.55 -4.78
N HIS A 43 -5.79 -4.56 -4.18
CA HIS A 43 -5.21 -5.88 -3.99
C HIS A 43 -6.13 -6.95 -4.57
N PRO A 44 -5.98 -7.32 -5.84
CA PRO A 44 -6.77 -8.38 -6.47
C PRO A 44 -6.30 -9.76 -5.98
N ARG A 45 -6.89 -10.26 -4.91
CA ARG A 45 -6.58 -11.61 -4.41
C ARG A 45 -7.06 -12.69 -5.38
N PRO A 46 -6.44 -13.88 -5.38
CA PRO A 46 -6.81 -14.97 -6.29
C PRO A 46 -8.29 -15.37 -6.23
N ASP A 47 -8.90 -15.29 -5.05
CA ASP A 47 -10.32 -15.61 -4.81
C ASP A 47 -11.30 -14.46 -5.05
N GLU A 48 -10.80 -13.29 -5.46
CA GLU A 48 -11.59 -12.08 -5.74
C GLU A 48 -12.57 -11.70 -4.60
N ARG A 49 -12.20 -11.98 -3.34
CA ARG A 49 -13.04 -11.68 -2.17
C ARG A 49 -13.40 -10.18 -2.04
N HIS A 50 -12.63 -9.32 -2.67
CA HIS A 50 -12.91 -7.88 -2.77
C HIS A 50 -12.67 -7.37 -4.19
N ILE A 51 -11.50 -6.85 -4.55
CA ILE A 51 -11.16 -6.40 -5.90
C ILE A 51 -11.19 -7.59 -6.86
N ARG A 52 -11.89 -7.43 -7.97
CA ARG A 52 -11.92 -8.37 -9.09
C ARG A 52 -10.87 -7.99 -10.12
N ARG A 53 -10.42 -8.95 -10.92
CA ARG A 53 -9.51 -8.64 -12.04
C ARG A 53 -10.13 -7.67 -13.05
N SER A 54 -11.45 -7.74 -13.27
CA SER A 54 -12.17 -6.78 -14.11
C SER A 54 -12.05 -5.35 -13.59
N ASP A 55 -12.15 -5.14 -12.27
CA ASP A 55 -12.00 -3.81 -11.67
C ASP A 55 -10.62 -3.21 -12.01
N VAL A 56 -9.56 -4.03 -11.96
CA VAL A 56 -8.19 -3.58 -12.24
C VAL A 56 -8.04 -3.10 -13.68
N TYR A 57 -8.60 -3.84 -14.64
CA TYR A 57 -8.59 -3.44 -16.05
C TYR A 57 -9.43 -2.18 -16.31
N GLU A 58 -10.57 -2.03 -15.63
CA GLU A 58 -11.45 -0.86 -15.77
C GLU A 58 -10.83 0.39 -15.15
N LEU A 59 -10.16 0.27 -14.00
CA LEU A 59 -9.53 1.39 -13.29
C LEU A 59 -8.36 1.98 -14.08
N ARG A 60 -7.49 1.15 -14.65
CA ARG A 60 -6.22 1.61 -15.22
C ARG A 60 -6.33 2.74 -16.24
N PRO A 61 -7.23 2.70 -17.24
CA PRO A 61 -7.36 3.77 -18.24
C PRO A 61 -8.06 5.03 -17.71
N LEU A 62 -8.73 4.96 -16.57
CA LEU A 62 -9.56 6.05 -16.02
C LEU A 62 -8.83 6.86 -14.94
N LEU A 63 -7.90 6.23 -14.22
CA LEU A 63 -7.15 6.89 -13.15
C LEU A 63 -6.11 7.83 -13.71
N THR A 64 -6.03 9.02 -13.13
CA THR A 64 -5.10 10.10 -13.49
C THR A 64 -3.97 10.27 -12.47
N THR A 65 -4.14 9.72 -11.27
CA THR A 65 -3.13 9.69 -10.20
C THR A 65 -2.34 8.38 -10.20
N GLU A 66 -1.51 8.14 -9.19
CA GLU A 66 -0.74 6.90 -9.11
C GLU A 66 -1.66 5.70 -8.88
N PHE A 67 -1.49 4.65 -9.68
CA PHE A 67 -2.17 3.38 -9.51
C PHE A 67 -1.18 2.34 -8.99
N ASN A 68 -1.44 1.81 -7.80
CA ASN A 68 -0.67 0.76 -7.15
C ASN A 68 -1.47 -0.54 -7.09
N ILE A 69 -0.87 -1.65 -7.50
CA ILE A 69 -1.45 -2.99 -7.38
C ILE A 69 -0.61 -3.78 -6.38
N GLU A 70 -1.25 -4.22 -5.30
CA GLU A 70 -0.65 -5.07 -4.28
C GLU A 70 -0.97 -6.54 -4.55
N GLY A 71 -0.05 -7.43 -4.23
CA GLY A 71 -0.35 -8.86 -4.26
C GLY A 71 0.86 -9.76 -4.07
N TYR A 72 0.56 -11.05 -3.83
CA TYR A 72 1.56 -12.11 -3.89
C TYR A 72 1.91 -12.40 -5.35
N PRO A 73 3.18 -12.48 -5.71
CA PRO A 73 3.62 -12.61 -7.11
C PRO A 73 3.46 -14.04 -7.66
N SER A 74 2.22 -14.54 -7.69
CA SER A 74 1.90 -15.74 -8.46
C SER A 74 2.03 -15.47 -9.96
N PRO A 75 2.19 -16.50 -10.81
CA PRO A 75 2.26 -16.31 -12.26
C PRO A 75 1.07 -15.50 -12.81
N GLU A 76 -0.15 -15.73 -12.30
CA GLU A 76 -1.35 -15.02 -12.72
C GLU A 76 -1.34 -13.56 -12.29
N PHE A 77 -0.79 -13.25 -11.10
CA PHE A 77 -0.64 -11.89 -10.63
C PHE A 77 0.40 -11.13 -11.46
N VAL A 78 1.55 -11.75 -11.75
CA VAL A 78 2.59 -11.17 -12.59
C VAL A 78 2.05 -10.85 -13.98
N ASP A 79 1.33 -11.79 -14.60
CA ASP A 79 0.68 -11.60 -15.91
C ASP A 79 -0.33 -10.43 -15.89
N LEU A 80 -1.16 -10.34 -14.84
CA LEU A 80 -2.10 -9.22 -14.65
C LEU A 80 -1.35 -7.89 -14.60
N VAL A 81 -0.33 -7.78 -13.76
CA VAL A 81 0.44 -6.54 -13.56
C VAL A 81 1.14 -6.11 -14.85
N LEU A 82 1.76 -7.06 -15.59
CA LEU A 82 2.43 -6.78 -16.86
C LEU A 82 1.46 -6.32 -17.96
N LYS A 83 0.22 -6.83 -17.96
CA LYS A 83 -0.84 -6.41 -18.90
C LYS A 83 -1.41 -5.03 -18.56
N VAL A 84 -1.65 -4.78 -17.28
CA VAL A 84 -2.26 -3.53 -16.79
C VAL A 84 -1.27 -2.38 -16.79
N LYS A 85 0.00 -2.64 -16.49
CA LYS A 85 1.07 -1.65 -16.35
C LYS A 85 0.68 -0.51 -15.38
N PRO A 86 0.49 -0.81 -14.08
CA PRO A 86 0.25 0.21 -13.07
C PRO A 86 1.49 1.11 -12.93
N HIS A 87 1.35 2.21 -12.20
CA HIS A 87 2.51 3.05 -11.86
C HIS A 87 3.43 2.35 -10.86
N GLN A 88 2.85 1.55 -9.94
CA GLN A 88 3.59 0.80 -8.93
C GLN A 88 2.99 -0.59 -8.74
N VAL A 89 3.82 -1.54 -8.40
CA VAL A 89 3.43 -2.84 -7.85
C VAL A 89 4.05 -2.99 -6.46
N THR A 90 3.23 -3.37 -5.47
CA THR A 90 3.72 -3.69 -4.12
C THR A 90 3.60 -5.20 -3.89
N LEU A 91 4.74 -5.85 -3.70
CA LEU A 91 4.77 -7.29 -3.46
C LEU A 91 4.59 -7.61 -1.98
N VAL A 92 3.56 -8.40 -1.67
CA VAL A 92 3.27 -8.90 -0.32
C VAL A 92 3.47 -10.41 -0.24
N PRO A 93 3.94 -10.94 0.92
CA PRO A 93 4.27 -12.36 1.06
C PRO A 93 3.04 -13.25 1.35
N ASP A 94 1.85 -12.71 1.21
CA ASP A 94 0.61 -13.37 1.64
C ASP A 94 0.32 -14.63 0.83
N ALA A 95 0.31 -15.77 1.50
CA ALA A 95 -0.24 -16.98 0.90
C ALA A 95 -1.73 -16.76 0.54
N PRO A 96 -2.25 -17.48 -0.49
CA PRO A 96 -3.63 -17.28 -0.97
C PRO A 96 -4.72 -17.44 0.09
N ASP A 97 -4.46 -18.21 1.13
CA ASP A 97 -5.38 -18.53 2.23
C ASP A 97 -5.31 -17.51 3.40
N GLN A 98 -4.35 -16.60 3.42
CA GLN A 98 -4.25 -15.58 4.49
C GLN A 98 -5.39 -14.57 4.42
N ILE A 99 -5.93 -14.21 5.60
CA ILE A 99 -7.02 -13.22 5.70
C ILE A 99 -6.51 -11.79 5.47
N ALA A 100 -5.33 -11.47 6.02
CA ALA A 100 -4.68 -10.16 5.89
C ALA A 100 -3.17 -10.34 5.91
N SER A 101 -2.43 -9.33 5.40
CA SER A 101 -0.98 -9.28 5.50
C SER A 101 -0.57 -9.13 6.97
N ASN A 102 0.13 -10.11 7.50
CA ASN A 102 0.53 -10.17 8.91
C ASN A 102 2.04 -10.24 9.15
N ALA A 103 2.83 -10.15 8.08
CA ALA A 103 4.28 -10.12 8.13
C ALA A 103 4.84 -9.52 6.83
N GLY A 104 6.04 -8.94 6.91
CA GLY A 104 6.83 -8.56 5.74
C GLY A 104 7.55 -9.76 5.11
N TRP A 105 8.10 -9.56 3.93
CA TRP A 105 8.94 -10.56 3.26
C TRP A 105 10.20 -10.91 4.06
N ASP A 106 10.54 -12.18 4.10
CA ASP A 106 11.93 -12.62 4.31
C ASP A 106 12.69 -12.42 2.98
N THR A 107 13.18 -11.21 2.77
CA THR A 107 13.84 -10.80 1.53
C THR A 107 15.17 -11.50 1.34
N LYS A 108 15.81 -11.92 2.43
CA LYS A 108 17.08 -12.67 2.40
C LYS A 108 16.87 -14.08 1.87
N ALA A 109 15.91 -14.80 2.42
CA ALA A 109 15.58 -16.16 1.97
C ALA A 109 15.03 -16.18 0.54
N ASN A 110 14.38 -15.11 0.11
CA ASN A 110 13.73 -15.00 -1.21
C ASN A 110 14.50 -14.10 -2.20
N LEU A 111 15.78 -13.81 -1.96
CA LEU A 111 16.53 -12.82 -2.75
C LEU A 111 16.48 -13.09 -4.25
N SER A 112 16.79 -14.31 -4.70
CA SER A 112 16.82 -14.65 -6.12
C SER A 112 15.44 -14.47 -6.78
N PHE A 113 14.39 -14.95 -6.14
CA PHE A 113 13.02 -14.81 -6.60
C PHE A 113 12.57 -13.35 -6.71
N LEU A 114 12.86 -12.55 -5.69
CA LEU A 114 12.52 -11.13 -5.70
C LEU A 114 13.33 -10.36 -6.75
N THR A 115 14.62 -10.69 -6.95
CA THR A 115 15.45 -10.06 -7.99
C THR A 115 14.86 -10.27 -9.38
N GLU A 116 14.44 -11.49 -9.73
CA GLU A 116 13.80 -11.78 -11.02
C GLU A 116 12.52 -10.95 -11.23
N LEU A 117 11.75 -10.76 -10.16
CA LEU A 117 10.52 -9.95 -10.21
C LEU A 117 10.82 -8.45 -10.36
N MET A 118 11.80 -7.94 -9.62
CA MET A 118 12.22 -6.53 -9.74
C MET A 118 12.70 -6.22 -11.16
N ASP A 119 13.53 -7.10 -11.74
CA ASP A 119 13.98 -6.99 -13.12
C ASP A 119 12.80 -7.04 -14.12
N THR A 120 11.88 -7.98 -13.92
CA THR A 120 10.72 -8.17 -14.81
C THR A 120 9.83 -6.92 -14.82
N PHE A 121 9.48 -6.39 -13.64
CA PHE A 121 8.64 -5.20 -13.55
C PHE A 121 9.38 -3.94 -13.96
N GLY A 122 10.66 -3.82 -13.61
CA GLY A 122 11.51 -2.69 -14.01
C GLY A 122 11.65 -2.57 -15.54
N GLN A 123 11.85 -3.70 -16.26
CA GLN A 123 11.87 -3.72 -17.72
C GLN A 123 10.52 -3.31 -18.34
N ALA A 124 9.43 -3.54 -17.65
CA ALA A 124 8.10 -3.08 -18.07
C ALA A 124 7.81 -1.61 -17.72
N GLY A 125 8.76 -0.92 -17.06
CA GLY A 125 8.61 0.48 -16.61
C GLY A 125 7.68 0.64 -15.41
N ILE A 126 7.51 -0.39 -14.59
CA ILE A 126 6.66 -0.40 -13.40
C ILE A 126 7.56 -0.23 -12.17
N ARG A 127 7.27 0.78 -11.34
CA ARG A 127 7.98 0.98 -10.06
C ARG A 127 7.66 -0.17 -9.12
N THR A 128 8.68 -0.67 -8.44
CA THR A 128 8.56 -1.82 -7.55
C THR A 128 8.62 -1.39 -6.08
N SER A 129 7.79 -2.02 -5.26
CA SER A 129 7.78 -1.87 -3.80
C SER A 129 7.70 -3.25 -3.14
N ILE A 130 8.48 -3.48 -2.08
CA ILE A 130 8.46 -4.73 -1.32
C ILE A 130 7.92 -4.44 0.08
N PHE A 131 6.90 -5.18 0.51
CA PHE A 131 6.32 -5.10 1.83
C PHE A 131 7.24 -5.77 2.86
N VAL A 132 7.74 -5.02 3.85
CA VAL A 132 8.74 -5.47 4.81
C VAL A 132 8.41 -5.00 6.23
N GLY A 133 8.97 -5.68 7.24
CA GLY A 133 9.01 -5.17 8.61
C GLY A 133 10.08 -4.11 8.80
N THR A 134 10.36 -3.78 10.07
CA THR A 134 11.38 -2.80 10.44
C THR A 134 12.79 -3.40 10.58
N ASP A 135 12.97 -4.69 10.25
CA ASP A 135 14.27 -5.36 10.31
C ASP A 135 15.22 -4.80 9.25
N LYS A 136 16.35 -4.29 9.71
CA LYS A 136 17.39 -3.69 8.87
C LYS A 136 17.91 -4.67 7.81
N GLU A 137 18.16 -5.92 8.17
CA GLU A 137 18.68 -6.93 7.24
C GLU A 137 17.69 -7.17 6.11
N MET A 138 16.40 -7.23 6.40
CA MET A 138 15.36 -7.41 5.40
C MET A 138 15.29 -6.22 4.42
N ILE A 139 15.45 -4.99 4.92
CA ILE A 139 15.49 -3.77 4.09
C ILE A 139 16.75 -3.77 3.19
N GLU A 140 17.91 -4.16 3.73
CA GLU A 140 19.14 -4.27 2.95
C GLU A 140 19.03 -5.31 1.83
N TYR A 141 18.37 -6.43 2.07
CA TYR A 141 18.12 -7.44 1.03
C TYR A 141 17.05 -7.01 0.01
N ALA A 142 16.06 -6.20 0.40
CA ALA A 142 15.15 -5.58 -0.55
C ALA A 142 15.91 -4.66 -1.54
N ALA A 143 16.86 -3.85 -1.04
CA ALA A 143 17.73 -3.05 -1.89
C ALA A 143 18.60 -3.91 -2.82
N LYS A 144 19.17 -5.01 -2.30
CA LYS A 144 19.97 -5.96 -3.11
C LYS A 144 19.13 -6.63 -4.20
N ALA A 145 17.85 -6.86 -3.95
CA ALA A 145 16.93 -7.38 -4.94
C ALA A 145 16.60 -6.36 -6.06
N GLY A 146 16.95 -5.08 -5.88
CA GLY A 146 16.71 -4.03 -6.85
C GLY A 146 15.36 -3.32 -6.69
N ALA A 147 14.74 -3.37 -5.50
CA ALA A 147 13.49 -2.66 -5.25
C ALA A 147 13.66 -1.14 -5.32
N ASP A 148 12.70 -0.45 -5.94
CA ASP A 148 12.67 1.01 -5.96
C ASP A 148 12.22 1.58 -4.61
N ARG A 149 11.32 0.87 -3.93
CA ARG A 149 10.75 1.25 -2.63
C ARG A 149 10.61 0.05 -1.70
N VAL A 150 10.45 0.34 -0.43
CA VAL A 150 9.87 -0.59 0.54
C VAL A 150 8.61 0.02 1.14
N GLU A 151 7.67 -0.83 1.51
CA GLU A 151 6.49 -0.45 2.29
C GLU A 151 6.58 -1.11 3.67
N LEU A 152 6.57 -0.28 4.72
CA LEU A 152 6.69 -0.75 6.09
C LEU A 152 5.36 -1.30 6.61
N TYR A 153 5.38 -2.51 7.14
CA TYR A 153 4.27 -3.11 7.87
C TYR A 153 4.02 -2.38 9.19
N THR A 154 2.87 -1.74 9.33
CA THR A 154 2.60 -0.77 10.40
C THR A 154 1.74 -1.27 11.55
N GLU A 155 1.31 -2.54 11.56
CA GLU A 155 0.52 -3.08 12.67
C GLU A 155 1.25 -2.98 14.03
N PRO A 156 2.54 -3.33 14.16
CA PRO A 156 3.23 -3.20 15.44
C PRO A 156 3.27 -1.75 15.95
N TYR A 157 3.37 -0.77 15.03
CA TYR A 157 3.25 0.64 15.35
C TYR A 157 1.86 0.99 15.88
N ALA A 158 0.82 0.61 15.14
CA ALA A 158 -0.56 0.92 15.48
C ALA A 158 -0.98 0.29 16.82
N THR A 159 -0.54 -0.93 17.10
CA THR A 159 -0.84 -1.66 18.34
C THR A 159 -0.13 -1.04 19.55
N MET A 160 1.13 -0.62 19.42
CA MET A 160 1.90 -0.03 20.51
C MET A 160 1.58 1.45 20.73
N TYR A 161 1.14 2.17 19.68
CA TYR A 161 0.95 3.62 19.69
C TYR A 161 0.07 4.15 20.85
N PRO A 162 -1.08 3.55 21.18
CA PRO A 162 -1.92 4.02 22.28
C PRO A 162 -1.26 3.91 23.66
N GLN A 163 -0.27 3.02 23.79
CA GLN A 163 0.43 2.77 25.05
C GLN A 163 1.65 3.69 25.19
N ASN A 164 2.46 3.78 24.15
CA ASN A 164 3.66 4.61 24.12
C ASN A 164 4.06 4.97 22.68
N PRO A 165 3.70 6.17 22.18
CA PRO A 165 4.01 6.61 20.82
C PRO A 165 5.50 6.66 20.51
N GLU A 166 6.34 7.04 21.49
CA GLU A 166 7.80 7.13 21.30
C GLU A 166 8.42 5.76 21.08
N VAL A 167 8.02 4.78 21.87
CA VAL A 167 8.47 3.38 21.72
C VAL A 167 7.96 2.80 20.41
N ALA A 168 6.70 3.11 20.06
CA ALA A 168 6.08 2.60 18.85
C ALA A 168 6.79 3.07 17.57
N ILE A 169 7.18 4.34 17.52
CA ILE A 169 7.78 4.93 16.30
C ILE A 169 9.28 4.64 16.16
N ALA A 170 9.99 4.38 17.24
CA ALA A 170 11.45 4.24 17.23
C ALA A 170 12.00 3.24 16.18
N PRO A 171 11.50 1.99 16.09
CA PRO A 171 12.00 1.05 15.08
C PRO A 171 11.69 1.51 13.65
N PHE A 172 10.59 2.25 13.44
CA PHE A 172 10.22 2.79 12.13
C PHE A 172 11.13 3.93 11.68
N ILE A 173 11.57 4.78 12.61
CA ILE A 173 12.54 5.84 12.32
C ILE A 173 13.87 5.20 11.87
N GLU A 174 14.34 4.17 12.55
CA GLU A 174 15.58 3.49 12.17
C GLU A 174 15.46 2.77 10.82
N ALA A 175 14.36 2.05 10.59
CA ALA A 175 14.06 1.45 9.30
C ALA A 175 14.02 2.49 8.16
N ALA A 176 13.39 3.63 8.40
CA ALA A 176 13.31 4.72 7.44
C ALA A 176 14.69 5.33 7.11
N LYS A 177 15.56 5.50 8.12
CA LYS A 177 16.94 5.96 7.91
C LYS A 177 17.73 4.97 7.05
N VAL A 178 17.61 3.67 7.32
CA VAL A 178 18.26 2.61 6.55
C VAL A 178 17.78 2.65 5.11
N THR A 179 16.47 2.66 4.88
CA THR A 179 15.85 2.73 3.53
C THR A 179 16.42 3.91 2.75
N ARG A 180 16.41 5.10 3.35
CA ARG A 180 16.94 6.32 2.74
C ARG A 180 18.43 6.22 2.43
N SER A 181 19.25 5.64 3.32
CA SER A 181 20.69 5.47 3.12
C SER A 181 21.02 4.54 1.95
N LEU A 182 20.11 3.62 1.63
CA LEU A 182 20.21 2.69 0.50
C LEU A 182 19.68 3.28 -0.81
N GLY A 183 19.16 4.52 -0.80
CA GLY A 183 18.64 5.20 -1.98
C GLY A 183 17.25 4.74 -2.42
N MET A 184 16.55 3.97 -1.59
CA MET A 184 15.17 3.54 -1.87
C MET A 184 14.16 4.58 -1.37
N GLY A 185 12.99 4.63 -2.03
CA GLY A 185 11.81 5.31 -1.53
C GLY A 185 11.16 4.54 -0.39
N LEU A 186 10.31 5.23 0.37
CA LEU A 186 9.69 4.69 1.58
C LEU A 186 8.18 4.90 1.55
N ASN A 187 7.44 3.80 1.60
CA ASN A 187 5.99 3.79 1.78
C ASN A 187 5.63 3.21 3.17
N ALA A 188 4.44 3.53 3.64
CA ALA A 188 3.83 2.91 4.81
C ALA A 188 2.31 2.83 4.61
N GLY A 189 1.63 1.96 5.35
CA GLY A 189 0.19 1.83 5.09
C GLY A 189 -0.55 1.03 6.14
N HIS A 190 -1.38 0.17 5.67
CA HIS A 190 -2.22 -0.85 6.29
C HIS A 190 -2.96 -0.43 7.59
N ASP A 191 -2.27 -0.19 8.70
CA ASP A 191 -2.85 0.08 10.02
C ASP A 191 -2.76 1.56 10.44
N LEU A 192 -2.39 2.45 9.51
CA LEU A 192 -2.41 3.88 9.75
C LEU A 192 -3.85 4.43 9.77
N SER A 193 -4.08 5.40 10.66
CA SER A 193 -5.39 6.03 10.86
C SER A 193 -5.24 7.49 11.25
N LEU A 194 -6.34 8.23 11.38
CA LEU A 194 -6.32 9.62 11.88
C LEU A 194 -5.70 9.75 13.29
N VAL A 195 -5.66 8.65 14.05
CA VAL A 195 -5.09 8.64 15.41
C VAL A 195 -3.56 8.70 15.39
N ASN A 196 -2.92 7.99 14.47
CA ASN A 196 -1.47 7.73 14.51
C ASN A 196 -0.68 8.28 13.31
N LEU A 197 -1.36 8.61 12.20
CA LEU A 197 -0.72 9.04 10.95
C LEU A 197 0.10 10.32 11.10
N LYS A 198 -0.46 11.35 11.75
CA LYS A 198 0.23 12.63 11.92
C LYS A 198 1.55 12.47 12.69
N TYR A 199 1.53 11.63 13.73
CA TYR A 199 2.73 11.38 14.53
C TYR A 199 3.82 10.66 13.70
N MET A 200 3.44 9.66 12.92
CA MET A 200 4.38 8.98 12.01
C MET A 200 4.96 9.94 10.99
N HIS A 201 4.13 10.73 10.31
CA HIS A 201 4.60 11.70 9.32
C HIS A 201 5.53 12.77 9.93
N THR A 202 5.24 13.24 11.13
CA THR A 202 6.09 14.22 11.83
C THR A 202 7.48 13.67 12.12
N HIS A 203 7.59 12.39 12.47
CA HIS A 203 8.87 11.76 12.83
C HIS A 203 9.61 11.17 11.62
N ILE A 204 8.89 10.90 10.52
CA ILE A 204 9.45 10.40 9.25
C ILE A 204 8.95 11.29 8.11
N PRO A 205 9.41 12.56 8.00
CA PRO A 205 8.90 13.52 7.02
C PRO A 205 9.31 13.22 5.57
N TRP A 206 10.11 12.19 5.33
CA TRP A 206 10.53 11.72 4.01
C TRP A 206 9.80 10.46 3.54
N LEU A 207 8.66 10.12 4.13
CA LEU A 207 7.72 9.17 3.54
C LEU A 207 7.29 9.64 2.16
N ASP A 208 7.38 8.78 1.17
CA ASP A 208 6.92 9.07 -0.20
C ASP A 208 5.41 8.93 -0.32
N GLU A 209 4.85 7.87 0.25
CA GLU A 209 3.44 7.53 0.13
C GLU A 209 2.93 6.81 1.38
N VAL A 210 1.67 7.05 1.72
CA VAL A 210 0.90 6.22 2.64
C VAL A 210 -0.31 5.62 1.92
N SER A 211 -0.47 4.29 2.02
CA SER A 211 -1.61 3.55 1.45
C SER A 211 -2.55 3.11 2.56
N ILE A 212 -3.73 3.74 2.64
CA ILE A 212 -4.66 3.54 3.76
C ILE A 212 -6.02 3.09 3.24
N GLY A 213 -6.51 1.96 3.78
CA GLY A 213 -7.77 1.35 3.36
C GLY A 213 -8.78 1.23 4.49
N HIS A 214 -8.61 0.25 5.37
CA HIS A 214 -9.63 -0.10 6.35
C HIS A 214 -10.05 1.07 7.24
N ALA A 215 -9.09 1.76 7.85
CA ALA A 215 -9.37 2.90 8.72
C ALA A 215 -10.05 4.03 7.96
N LEU A 216 -9.53 4.42 6.80
CA LEU A 216 -10.09 5.51 5.98
C LEU A 216 -11.54 5.22 5.57
N ILE A 217 -11.83 4.01 5.09
CA ILE A 217 -13.20 3.66 4.68
C ILE A 217 -14.13 3.58 5.91
N SER A 218 -13.63 3.11 7.06
CA SER A 218 -14.41 3.11 8.31
C SER A 218 -14.76 4.53 8.76
N ASP A 219 -13.80 5.45 8.73
CA ASP A 219 -14.04 6.87 9.05
C ASP A 219 -15.02 7.51 8.06
N ALA A 220 -14.96 7.13 6.78
CA ALA A 220 -15.84 7.64 5.74
C ALA A 220 -17.32 7.27 5.94
N LEU A 221 -17.62 6.21 6.69
CA LEU A 221 -19.01 5.86 7.07
C LEU A 221 -19.65 6.92 7.98
N TYR A 222 -18.84 7.66 8.73
CA TYR A 222 -19.31 8.70 9.65
C TYR A 222 -19.15 10.11 9.08
N MET A 223 -18.05 10.38 8.37
CA MET A 223 -17.73 11.74 7.89
C MET A 223 -18.09 11.97 6.41
N GLY A 224 -18.33 10.91 5.67
CA GLY A 224 -18.36 10.94 4.21
C GLY A 224 -16.96 10.98 3.60
N LEU A 225 -16.82 10.42 2.39
CA LEU A 225 -15.52 10.15 1.77
C LEU A 225 -14.68 11.41 1.54
N LYS A 226 -15.31 12.50 1.09
CA LYS A 226 -14.60 13.77 0.81
C LYS A 226 -13.93 14.34 2.06
N GLN A 227 -14.69 14.51 3.13
CA GLN A 227 -14.16 15.05 4.38
C GLN A 227 -13.08 14.12 4.96
N THR A 228 -13.28 12.82 4.89
CA THR A 228 -12.28 11.85 5.35
C THR A 228 -10.96 12.02 4.62
N ILE A 229 -10.96 12.09 3.29
CA ILE A 229 -9.73 12.30 2.50
C ILE A 229 -9.05 13.62 2.88
N GLU A 230 -9.82 14.70 3.08
CA GLU A 230 -9.29 15.99 3.55
C GLU A 230 -8.60 15.86 4.91
N GLU A 231 -9.19 15.16 5.88
CA GLU A 231 -8.60 14.95 7.21
C GLU A 231 -7.31 14.12 7.16
N TYR A 232 -7.28 13.04 6.39
CA TYR A 232 -6.06 12.26 6.18
C TYR A 232 -4.95 13.08 5.52
N LYS A 233 -5.29 13.89 4.53
CA LYS A 233 -4.33 14.83 3.91
C LYS A 233 -3.84 15.90 4.88
N ASN A 234 -4.68 16.38 5.78
CA ASN A 234 -4.29 17.33 6.83
C ASN A 234 -3.24 16.71 7.78
N CYS A 235 -3.30 15.41 8.06
CA CYS A 235 -2.27 14.70 8.83
C CYS A 235 -0.89 14.69 8.12
N LEU A 236 -0.86 14.81 6.79
CA LEU A 236 0.35 14.78 5.95
C LEU A 236 0.89 16.17 5.58
N ARG A 237 0.27 17.22 6.07
CA ARG A 237 0.77 18.60 5.94
C ARG A 237 1.71 18.93 7.09
N SER A 238 2.86 19.50 6.73
CA SER A 238 3.88 20.02 7.66
C SER A 238 3.40 21.29 8.35
#